data_5daa5f82921ad703abde764d7951b654
#
_entry.id   5daa5f82921ad703abde764d7951b654
#
_cell.length_a   1.000
_cell.length_b   1.000
_cell.length_c   1.000
_cell.angle_alpha   90.00
_cell.angle_beta   90.00
_cell.angle_gamma   90.00
#
_symmetry.space_group_name_H-M   'P 1'
#
loop_
_entity.id
_entity.type
_entity.pdbx_description
1 polymer ?
#
loop_
_entity_poly.entity_id
_entity_poly.type
_entity_poly.pdbx_seq_one_letter_code
_entity_poly.pdbx_strand_id
1 'polypeptide(L)'
;LKEEHADNAYVTYPFGFAKSVTLTAGAQAKVGQALNQARQADTRRSLEKALGPVDQLLGGHSDYQAANLQRFAVRPMTLAEARHDHTLIMRKDRITGTYARLFADIASIIVCILPTIVIIAYCYTDRRAQVRPTMQAKAMGTPKWLVTRYAASVAGLLIPVLMTALLLLGRVILLYPGAALDYWAFFKAAGFWVLPTLLVSTAVGFLSDALFSNFTGFALQIGWWLITMMIGAHQVIGNYGWLLIPRHNSLHNVSFFYAHYSELAINRLGYTLLAIVFLGLTMVLMNLQREGKYRGFHLRPARR
;
A
#
# COMPACT_ATOMS: atom_id res chain seq x y z
N LEU A 1 26.55 3.31 -8.13
CA LEU A 1 27.71 2.83 -8.91
C LEU A 1 29.00 3.60 -8.57
N LYS A 2 28.95 4.95 -8.42
CA LYS A 2 30.19 5.73 -8.12
C LYS A 2 30.76 5.34 -6.75
N GLU A 3 29.94 5.26 -5.73
CA GLU A 3 30.34 4.89 -4.37
C GLU A 3 30.77 3.42 -4.32
N GLU A 4 29.98 2.52 -4.87
CA GLU A 4 30.29 1.09 -4.95
C GLU A 4 31.62 0.82 -5.72
N HIS A 5 31.87 1.61 -6.76
CA HIS A 5 33.15 1.53 -7.49
C HIS A 5 34.31 2.03 -6.62
N ALA A 6 34.14 3.10 -5.84
CA ALA A 6 35.16 3.61 -4.96
C ALA A 6 35.55 2.61 -3.85
N ASP A 7 34.54 1.95 -3.29
CA ASP A 7 34.67 1.01 -2.18
C ASP A 7 34.94 -0.43 -2.65
N ASN A 8 34.86 -0.71 -3.95
CA ASN A 8 34.88 -2.06 -4.54
C ASN A 8 33.88 -3.00 -3.85
N ALA A 9 32.73 -2.48 -3.52
CA ALA A 9 31.67 -3.22 -2.84
C ALA A 9 30.35 -3.01 -3.59
N TYR A 10 29.93 -4.02 -4.35
CA TYR A 10 28.72 -4.00 -5.16
C TYR A 10 27.65 -4.87 -4.54
N VAL A 11 26.37 -4.52 -4.73
CA VAL A 11 25.25 -5.31 -4.21
C VAL A 11 24.51 -5.98 -5.36
N THR A 12 24.28 -7.27 -5.24
CA THR A 12 23.42 -8.07 -6.11
C THR A 12 22.32 -8.71 -5.30
N TYR A 13 21.21 -9.07 -5.94
CA TYR A 13 20.02 -9.62 -5.27
C TYR A 13 19.62 -11.00 -5.81
N PRO A 14 20.49 -12.03 -5.73
CA PRO A 14 20.12 -13.38 -6.11
C PRO A 14 18.94 -13.84 -5.22
N PHE A 15 17.87 -14.31 -5.84
CA PHE A 15 16.63 -14.70 -5.14
C PHE A 15 16.01 -13.62 -4.23
N GLY A 16 16.32 -12.33 -4.49
CA GLY A 16 15.79 -11.20 -3.73
C GLY A 16 16.54 -10.85 -2.44
N PHE A 17 17.64 -11.56 -2.12
CA PHE A 17 18.47 -11.27 -0.96
C PHE A 17 19.72 -10.49 -1.34
N ALA A 18 20.06 -9.46 -0.56
CA ALA A 18 21.26 -8.66 -0.80
C ALA A 18 22.52 -9.49 -0.58
N LYS A 19 23.39 -9.51 -1.59
CA LYS A 19 24.71 -10.15 -1.56
C LYS A 19 25.78 -9.15 -1.99
N SER A 20 26.80 -8.96 -1.17
CA SER A 20 27.94 -8.13 -1.53
C SER A 20 28.90 -8.90 -2.44
N VAL A 21 29.36 -8.22 -3.50
CA VAL A 21 30.30 -8.75 -4.50
C VAL A 21 31.48 -7.78 -4.61
N THR A 22 32.70 -8.31 -4.54
CA THR A 22 33.95 -7.59 -4.81
C THR A 22 34.50 -8.03 -6.14
N LEU A 23 35.05 -7.08 -6.92
CA LEU A 23 35.57 -7.35 -8.24
C LEU A 23 37.12 -7.35 -8.24
N THR A 24 37.69 -8.13 -9.16
CA THR A 24 39.13 -8.08 -9.43
C THR A 24 39.54 -6.71 -10.05
N ALA A 25 40.80 -6.32 -9.96
CA ALA A 25 41.28 -5.05 -10.49
C ALA A 25 40.94 -4.83 -11.98
N GLY A 26 41.00 -5.90 -12.78
CA GLY A 26 40.68 -5.82 -14.21
C GLY A 26 39.17 -5.62 -14.46
N ALA A 27 38.30 -6.24 -13.66
CA ALA A 27 36.85 -6.03 -13.72
C ALA A 27 36.48 -4.63 -13.21
N GLN A 28 37.13 -4.16 -12.16
CA GLN A 28 36.97 -2.83 -11.58
C GLN A 28 37.33 -1.72 -12.62
N ALA A 29 38.38 -1.89 -13.40
CA ALA A 29 38.73 -0.97 -14.48
C ALA A 29 37.61 -0.89 -15.55
N LYS A 30 36.97 -2.03 -15.88
CA LYS A 30 35.83 -2.07 -16.82
C LYS A 30 34.61 -1.35 -16.26
N VAL A 31 34.34 -1.50 -14.97
CA VAL A 31 33.26 -0.74 -14.30
C VAL A 31 33.54 0.75 -14.30
N GLY A 32 34.79 1.18 -14.09
CA GLY A 32 35.21 2.58 -14.24
C GLY A 32 34.96 3.15 -15.64
N GLN A 33 35.24 2.37 -16.69
CA GLN A 33 34.93 2.75 -18.07
C GLN A 33 33.40 2.87 -18.28
N ALA A 34 32.62 1.90 -17.80
CA ALA A 34 31.15 1.92 -17.85
C ALA A 34 30.57 3.14 -17.11
N LEU A 35 31.14 3.50 -15.95
CA LEU A 35 30.77 4.69 -15.19
C LEU A 35 30.96 5.98 -15.98
N ASN A 36 32.11 6.11 -16.70
CA ASN A 36 32.36 7.26 -17.53
C ASN A 36 31.43 7.33 -18.75
N GLN A 37 31.13 6.20 -19.38
CA GLN A 37 30.14 6.11 -20.46
C GLN A 37 28.73 6.46 -19.96
N ALA A 38 28.35 5.98 -18.77
CA ALA A 38 27.05 6.28 -18.16
C ALA A 38 26.87 7.76 -17.82
N ARG A 39 27.95 8.47 -17.44
CA ARG A 39 27.95 9.92 -17.21
C ARG A 39 27.68 10.74 -18.48
N GLN A 40 28.09 10.21 -19.64
CA GLN A 40 27.91 10.85 -20.94
C GLN A 40 26.63 10.42 -21.65
N ALA A 41 25.85 9.55 -21.04
CA ALA A 41 24.61 9.02 -21.62
C ALA A 41 23.46 10.02 -21.55
N ASP A 42 23.02 10.54 -22.69
CA ASP A 42 21.89 11.48 -22.80
C ASP A 42 20.55 10.77 -22.94
N THR A 43 20.55 9.48 -23.27
CA THR A 43 19.34 8.70 -23.48
C THR A 43 19.33 7.45 -22.61
N ARG A 44 18.14 6.96 -22.32
CA ARG A 44 17.96 5.71 -21.58
C ARG A 44 18.69 4.54 -22.26
N ARG A 45 18.58 4.42 -23.60
CA ARG A 45 19.27 3.35 -24.34
C ARG A 45 20.78 3.40 -24.20
N SER A 46 21.37 4.61 -24.22
CA SER A 46 22.82 4.78 -24.01
C SER A 46 23.22 4.41 -22.59
N LEU A 47 22.40 4.74 -21.59
CA LEU A 47 22.60 4.34 -20.20
C LEU A 47 22.52 2.82 -20.00
N GLU A 48 21.49 2.18 -20.54
CA GLU A 48 21.33 0.72 -20.50
C GLU A 48 22.50 0.00 -21.18
N LYS A 49 22.98 0.54 -22.31
CA LYS A 49 24.15 0.00 -23.02
C LYS A 49 25.46 0.15 -22.22
N ALA A 50 25.61 1.25 -21.49
CA ALA A 50 26.78 1.49 -20.64
C ALA A 50 26.76 0.61 -19.37
N LEU A 51 25.62 0.38 -18.76
CA LEU A 51 25.48 -0.32 -17.49
C LEU A 51 25.22 -1.84 -17.61
N GLY A 52 24.73 -2.31 -18.75
CA GLY A 52 24.50 -3.74 -18.98
C GLY A 52 25.74 -4.62 -18.77
N PRO A 53 26.93 -4.24 -19.26
CA PRO A 53 28.17 -4.97 -18.97
C PRO A 53 28.51 -5.04 -17.48
N VAL A 54 28.14 -4.03 -16.68
CA VAL A 54 28.36 -4.03 -15.22
C VAL A 54 27.56 -5.13 -14.56
N ASP A 55 26.28 -5.28 -14.91
CA ASP A 55 25.45 -6.35 -14.39
C ASP A 55 26.01 -7.74 -14.69
N GLN A 56 26.52 -7.93 -15.91
CA GLN A 56 27.19 -9.19 -16.30
C GLN A 56 28.45 -9.47 -15.50
N LEU A 57 29.28 -8.46 -15.25
CA LEU A 57 30.50 -8.58 -14.44
C LEU A 57 30.17 -8.93 -12.98
N LEU A 58 29.02 -8.51 -12.48
CA LEU A 58 28.55 -8.80 -11.12
C LEU A 58 27.87 -10.17 -10.98
N GLY A 59 27.66 -10.88 -12.09
CA GLY A 59 26.98 -12.17 -12.12
C GLY A 59 25.46 -12.09 -12.27
N GLY A 60 24.95 -10.93 -12.69
CA GLY A 60 23.53 -10.68 -12.84
C GLY A 60 22.82 -10.31 -11.53
N HIS A 61 21.52 -10.05 -11.64
CA HIS A 61 20.63 -9.69 -10.52
C HIS A 61 21.05 -8.42 -9.75
N SER A 62 21.71 -7.48 -10.43
CA SER A 62 22.08 -6.19 -9.87
C SER A 62 21.04 -5.10 -10.23
N ASP A 63 21.16 -3.94 -9.59
CA ASP A 63 20.37 -2.75 -9.92
C ASP A 63 20.67 -2.20 -11.33
N TYR A 64 21.73 -2.70 -11.99
CA TYR A 64 22.18 -2.30 -13.32
C TYR A 64 21.51 -3.05 -14.47
N GLN A 65 20.65 -4.03 -14.19
CA GLN A 65 19.79 -4.65 -15.20
C GLN A 65 18.87 -3.62 -15.85
N ALA A 66 18.62 -3.72 -17.15
CA ALA A 66 17.72 -2.82 -17.87
C ALA A 66 16.33 -2.69 -17.22
N ALA A 67 15.79 -3.79 -16.71
CA ALA A 67 14.52 -3.79 -15.99
C ALA A 67 14.57 -3.03 -14.66
N ASN A 68 15.67 -3.14 -13.92
CA ASN A 68 15.88 -2.45 -12.64
C ASN A 68 16.22 -0.98 -12.87
N LEU A 69 17.03 -0.66 -13.88
CA LEU A 69 17.28 0.73 -14.30
C LEU A 69 15.96 1.45 -14.64
N GLN A 70 14.99 0.76 -15.22
CA GLN A 70 13.68 1.35 -15.47
C GLN A 70 12.92 1.68 -14.20
N ARG A 71 13.12 0.91 -13.12
CA ARG A 71 12.36 1.00 -11.86
C ARG A 71 13.04 1.89 -10.83
N PHE A 72 14.35 1.84 -10.73
CA PHE A 72 15.14 2.42 -9.63
C PHE A 72 16.15 3.48 -10.07
N ALA A 73 16.40 3.65 -11.38
CA ALA A 73 17.31 4.70 -11.82
C ALA A 73 16.74 6.08 -11.49
N VAL A 74 17.41 6.78 -10.60
CA VAL A 74 17.11 8.17 -10.25
C VAL A 74 18.26 9.04 -10.73
N ARG A 75 17.95 10.21 -11.27
CA ARG A 75 18.90 11.26 -11.56
C ARG A 75 18.67 12.44 -10.62
N PRO A 76 19.70 13.22 -10.32
CA PRO A 76 19.49 14.48 -9.60
C PRO A 76 18.46 15.35 -10.33
N MET A 77 17.54 15.91 -9.56
CA MET A 77 16.52 16.83 -10.07
C MET A 77 17.21 18.09 -10.57
N THR A 78 16.85 18.56 -11.74
CA THR A 78 17.32 19.85 -12.25
C THR A 78 16.68 20.99 -11.47
N LEU A 79 17.34 22.17 -11.46
CA LEU A 79 16.78 23.34 -10.80
C LEU A 79 15.42 23.76 -11.39
N ALA A 80 15.22 23.57 -12.70
CA ALA A 80 13.93 23.87 -13.35
C ALA A 80 12.83 22.92 -12.86
N GLU A 81 13.12 21.63 -12.74
CA GLU A 81 12.18 20.62 -12.20
C GLU A 81 11.88 20.89 -10.73
N ALA A 82 12.89 21.21 -9.93
CA ALA A 82 12.71 21.55 -8.51
C ALA A 82 11.82 22.81 -8.34
N ARG A 83 12.02 23.83 -9.15
CA ARG A 83 11.17 25.03 -9.15
C ARG A 83 9.75 24.74 -9.61
N HIS A 84 9.58 23.89 -10.61
CA HIS A 84 8.27 23.47 -11.08
C HIS A 84 7.51 22.71 -9.99
N ASP A 85 8.15 21.71 -9.37
CA ASP A 85 7.55 20.90 -8.29
C ASP A 85 7.22 21.77 -7.06
N HIS A 86 8.13 22.67 -6.66
CA HIS A 86 7.87 23.65 -5.61
C HIS A 86 6.65 24.53 -5.93
N THR A 87 6.53 24.99 -7.18
CA THR A 87 5.40 25.82 -7.60
C THR A 87 4.08 25.05 -7.53
N LEU A 88 4.07 23.77 -7.93
CA LEU A 88 2.91 22.88 -7.80
C LEU A 88 2.53 22.66 -6.32
N ILE A 89 3.52 22.39 -5.47
CA ILE A 89 3.30 22.25 -4.02
C ILE A 89 2.67 23.51 -3.44
N MET A 90 3.25 24.68 -3.71
CA MET A 90 2.77 25.92 -3.12
C MET A 90 1.41 26.37 -3.65
N ARG A 91 1.13 26.20 -4.94
CA ARG A 91 -0.11 26.68 -5.57
C ARG A 91 -1.27 25.70 -5.48
N LYS A 92 -1.03 24.40 -5.70
CA LYS A 92 -2.09 23.39 -5.76
C LYS A 92 -2.25 22.64 -4.44
N ASP A 93 -1.16 22.09 -3.89
CA ASP A 93 -1.19 21.25 -2.70
C ASP A 93 -1.20 22.01 -1.39
N ARG A 94 -0.67 23.24 -1.39
CA ARG A 94 -0.51 24.04 -0.15
C ARG A 94 0.19 23.22 0.94
N ILE A 95 1.41 22.82 0.75
CA ILE A 95 2.20 22.05 1.73
C ILE A 95 1.43 20.91 2.44
N THR A 96 0.28 21.21 3.04
CA THR A 96 -0.59 20.25 3.75
C THR A 96 -1.08 19.11 2.87
N GLY A 97 -1.35 19.34 1.59
CA GLY A 97 -1.76 18.28 0.64
C GLY A 97 -0.68 17.26 0.42
N THR A 98 0.57 17.70 0.31
CA THR A 98 1.74 16.84 0.15
C THR A 98 1.93 15.92 1.36
N TYR A 99 1.89 16.48 2.58
CA TYR A 99 1.97 15.70 3.81
C TYR A 99 0.74 14.79 4.00
N ALA A 100 -0.44 15.24 3.59
CA ALA A 100 -1.66 14.44 3.67
C ALA A 100 -1.62 13.22 2.73
N ARG A 101 -1.00 13.34 1.54
CA ARG A 101 -0.76 12.18 0.66
C ARG A 101 0.20 11.17 1.30
N LEU A 102 1.31 11.64 1.85
CA LEU A 102 2.26 10.77 2.55
C LEU A 102 1.61 10.07 3.74
N PHE A 103 0.81 10.80 4.51
CA PHE A 103 0.02 10.22 5.59
C PHE A 103 -0.91 9.11 5.08
N ALA A 104 -1.69 9.40 4.02
CA ALA A 104 -2.64 8.42 3.47
C ALA A 104 -1.93 7.18 2.90
N ASP A 105 -0.79 7.35 2.26
CA ASP A 105 0.05 6.27 1.75
C ASP A 105 0.52 5.34 2.89
N ILE A 106 1.10 5.90 3.94
CA ILE A 106 1.59 5.13 5.10
C ILE A 106 0.42 4.52 5.90
N ALA A 107 -0.64 5.30 6.17
CA ALA A 107 -1.79 4.84 6.92
C ALA A 107 -2.49 3.66 6.24
N SER A 108 -2.54 3.65 4.90
CA SER A 108 -3.16 2.58 4.14
C SER A 108 -2.45 1.23 4.33
N ILE A 109 -1.15 1.21 4.62
CA ILE A 109 -0.39 -0.02 4.90
C ILE A 109 -0.94 -0.72 6.14
N ILE A 110 -1.19 0.05 7.20
CA ILE A 110 -1.70 -0.46 8.48
C ILE A 110 -3.19 -0.80 8.34
N VAL A 111 -3.95 0.10 7.73
CA VAL A 111 -5.41 -0.04 7.56
C VAL A 111 -5.78 -1.17 6.60
N CYS A 112 -4.88 -1.63 5.77
CA CYS A 112 -5.12 -2.80 4.92
C CYS A 112 -5.22 -4.11 5.71
N ILE A 113 -4.51 -4.26 6.82
CA ILE A 113 -4.47 -5.50 7.61
C ILE A 113 -5.28 -5.42 8.90
N LEU A 114 -5.10 -4.36 9.68
CA LEU A 114 -5.60 -4.24 11.04
C LEU A 114 -7.12 -4.46 11.16
N PRO A 115 -7.98 -3.90 10.28
CA PRO A 115 -9.41 -4.10 10.36
C PRO A 115 -9.82 -5.56 10.26
N THR A 116 -9.22 -6.32 9.34
CA THR A 116 -9.52 -7.74 9.18
C THR A 116 -9.20 -8.54 10.44
N ILE A 117 -8.05 -8.27 11.08
CA ILE A 117 -7.65 -8.90 12.35
C ILE A 117 -8.69 -8.60 13.44
N VAL A 118 -9.03 -7.31 13.62
CA VAL A 118 -9.95 -6.86 14.66
C VAL A 118 -11.33 -7.50 14.47
N ILE A 119 -11.83 -7.57 13.24
CA ILE A 119 -13.15 -8.15 12.96
C ILE A 119 -13.14 -9.66 13.20
N ILE A 120 -12.12 -10.39 12.75
CA ILE A 120 -12.01 -11.83 13.00
C ILE A 120 -11.93 -12.11 14.50
N ALA A 121 -11.13 -11.36 15.25
CA ALA A 121 -11.03 -11.48 16.71
C ALA A 121 -12.36 -11.20 17.39
N TYR A 122 -13.06 -10.14 16.96
CA TYR A 122 -14.38 -9.77 17.46
C TYR A 122 -15.43 -10.88 17.18
N CYS A 123 -15.49 -11.39 15.97
CA CYS A 123 -16.38 -12.49 15.62
C CYS A 123 -16.02 -13.80 16.34
N TYR A 124 -14.73 -14.05 16.57
CA TYR A 124 -14.28 -15.19 17.37
C TYR A 124 -14.75 -15.11 18.83
N THR A 125 -14.66 -13.91 19.44
CA THR A 125 -15.14 -13.67 20.81
C THR A 125 -16.65 -13.92 20.91
N ASP A 126 -17.45 -13.46 19.93
CA ASP A 126 -18.88 -13.71 19.87
C ASP A 126 -19.22 -15.21 19.79
N ARG A 127 -18.45 -15.95 18.98
CA ARG A 127 -18.64 -17.42 18.89
C ARG A 127 -18.33 -18.13 20.21
N ARG A 128 -17.22 -17.75 20.84
CA ARG A 128 -16.81 -18.34 22.14
C ARG A 128 -17.83 -18.05 23.23
N ALA A 129 -18.41 -16.87 23.24
CA ALA A 129 -19.44 -16.45 24.19
C ALA A 129 -20.86 -16.99 23.86
N GLN A 130 -21.00 -17.79 22.78
CA GLN A 130 -22.30 -18.35 22.34
C GLN A 130 -23.39 -17.28 22.12
N VAL A 131 -22.99 -16.06 21.74
CA VAL A 131 -23.92 -14.93 21.55
C VAL A 131 -24.77 -15.10 20.28
N ARG A 132 -24.26 -15.82 19.27
CA ARG A 132 -24.93 -15.99 17.97
C ARG A 132 -26.33 -16.57 18.07
N PRO A 133 -26.60 -17.68 18.77
CA PRO A 133 -27.94 -18.22 18.90
C PRO A 133 -28.94 -17.21 19.50
N THR A 134 -28.51 -16.52 20.55
CA THR A 134 -29.35 -15.48 21.21
C THR A 134 -29.65 -14.31 20.27
N MET A 135 -28.67 -13.90 19.44
CA MET A 135 -28.89 -12.83 18.48
C MET A 135 -29.74 -13.25 17.28
N GLN A 136 -29.64 -14.50 16.85
CA GLN A 136 -30.45 -15.06 15.77
C GLN A 136 -31.92 -15.25 16.18
N ALA A 137 -32.18 -15.49 17.47
CA ALA A 137 -33.52 -15.59 18.03
C ALA A 137 -34.25 -14.23 18.11
N LYS A 138 -33.55 -13.11 18.04
CA LYS A 138 -34.15 -11.78 18.02
C LYS A 138 -34.83 -11.48 16.69
N ALA A 139 -35.90 -10.67 16.71
CA ALA A 139 -36.68 -10.26 15.54
C ALA A 139 -35.93 -9.33 14.57
N MET A 140 -34.64 -9.12 14.78
CA MET A 140 -33.80 -8.28 13.89
C MET A 140 -33.37 -9.07 12.65
N GLY A 141 -33.61 -8.52 11.46
CA GLY A 141 -33.17 -9.11 10.19
C GLY A 141 -31.64 -9.08 10.07
N THR A 142 -31.08 -10.12 9.45
CA THR A 142 -29.63 -10.25 9.17
C THR A 142 -29.02 -9.00 8.50
N PRO A 143 -29.65 -8.35 7.49
CA PRO A 143 -29.10 -7.17 6.86
C PRO A 143 -28.90 -6.01 7.83
N LYS A 144 -29.93 -5.69 8.63
CA LYS A 144 -29.87 -4.59 9.61
C LYS A 144 -28.76 -4.84 10.64
N TRP A 145 -28.67 -6.06 11.14
CA TRP A 145 -27.64 -6.44 12.12
C TRP A 145 -26.23 -6.31 11.54
N LEU A 146 -25.98 -6.86 10.33
CA LEU A 146 -24.66 -6.82 9.71
C LEU A 146 -24.25 -5.40 9.36
N VAL A 147 -25.14 -4.61 8.72
CA VAL A 147 -24.83 -3.23 8.33
C VAL A 147 -24.54 -2.37 9.56
N THR A 148 -25.30 -2.51 10.64
CA THR A 148 -25.04 -1.75 11.87
C THR A 148 -23.68 -2.11 12.48
N ARG A 149 -23.33 -3.39 12.54
CA ARG A 149 -22.02 -3.84 13.05
C ARG A 149 -20.88 -3.38 12.17
N TYR A 150 -21.04 -3.51 10.86
CA TYR A 150 -20.05 -3.05 9.88
C TYR A 150 -19.82 -1.55 10.01
N ALA A 151 -20.86 -0.75 10.01
CA ALA A 151 -20.76 0.69 10.15
C ALA A 151 -20.12 1.11 11.48
N ALA A 152 -20.52 0.47 12.59
CA ALA A 152 -19.91 0.73 13.89
C ALA A 152 -18.42 0.35 13.92
N SER A 153 -18.04 -0.77 13.31
CA SER A 153 -16.64 -1.21 13.19
C SER A 153 -15.82 -0.24 12.34
N VAL A 154 -16.33 0.17 11.18
CA VAL A 154 -15.70 1.15 10.31
C VAL A 154 -15.52 2.49 11.05
N ALA A 155 -16.56 2.98 11.70
CA ALA A 155 -16.51 4.24 12.46
C ALA A 155 -15.46 4.16 13.60
N GLY A 156 -15.47 3.08 14.38
CA GLY A 156 -14.52 2.88 15.48
C GLY A 156 -13.06 2.80 14.99
N LEU A 157 -12.82 2.10 13.87
CA LEU A 157 -11.49 1.98 13.26
C LEU A 157 -11.04 3.24 12.52
N LEU A 158 -11.96 4.09 12.09
CA LEU A 158 -11.66 5.37 11.46
C LEU A 158 -11.20 6.42 12.48
N ILE A 159 -11.67 6.34 13.74
CA ILE A 159 -11.30 7.30 14.80
C ILE A 159 -9.78 7.44 14.94
N PRO A 160 -8.97 6.38 15.14
CA PRO A 160 -7.53 6.52 15.27
C PRO A 160 -6.87 7.10 14.00
N VAL A 161 -7.41 6.82 12.82
CA VAL A 161 -6.93 7.42 11.56
C VAL A 161 -7.15 8.93 11.58
N LEU A 162 -8.35 9.38 11.95
CA LEU A 162 -8.68 10.81 12.02
C LEU A 162 -7.91 11.52 13.14
N MET A 163 -7.69 10.86 14.28
CA MET A 163 -6.84 11.40 15.36
C MET A 163 -5.40 11.62 14.88
N THR A 164 -4.83 10.64 14.17
CA THR A 164 -3.49 10.78 13.60
C THR A 164 -3.45 11.89 12.53
N ALA A 165 -4.47 12.00 11.68
CA ALA A 165 -4.61 13.07 10.71
C ALA A 165 -4.62 14.45 11.40
N LEU A 166 -5.35 14.59 12.51
CA LEU A 166 -5.43 15.82 13.28
C LEU A 166 -4.08 16.19 13.92
N LEU A 167 -3.39 15.20 14.53
CA LEU A 167 -2.07 15.41 15.14
C LEU A 167 -1.03 15.84 14.09
N LEU A 168 -1.02 15.22 12.93
CA LEU A 168 -0.13 15.59 11.82
C LEU A 168 -0.46 16.96 11.25
N LEU A 169 -1.73 17.30 11.10
CA LEU A 169 -2.15 18.65 10.72
C LEU A 169 -1.63 19.69 11.70
N GLY A 170 -1.81 19.48 13.01
CA GLY A 170 -1.28 20.36 14.05
C GLY A 170 0.24 20.52 13.95
N ARG A 171 0.96 19.42 13.68
CA ARG A 171 2.42 19.45 13.47
C ARG A 171 2.82 20.29 12.27
N VAL A 172 2.10 20.16 11.13
CA VAL A 172 2.39 20.95 9.91
C VAL A 172 2.12 22.43 10.16
N ILE A 173 1.03 22.79 10.86
CA ILE A 173 0.73 24.19 11.22
C ILE A 173 1.86 24.81 12.04
N LEU A 174 2.40 24.06 13.00
CA LEU A 174 3.52 24.53 13.83
C LEU A 174 4.84 24.66 13.08
N LEU A 175 5.08 23.80 12.08
CA LEU A 175 6.31 23.80 11.29
C LEU A 175 6.34 24.89 10.21
N TYR A 176 5.17 25.33 9.72
CA TYR A 176 5.07 26.27 8.61
C TYR A 176 4.19 27.48 8.98
N PRO A 177 4.58 28.29 9.97
CA PRO A 177 3.83 29.45 10.38
C PRO A 177 3.77 30.47 9.22
N GLY A 178 2.57 30.99 8.94
CA GLY A 178 2.35 31.97 7.86
C GLY A 178 2.25 31.40 6.45
N ALA A 179 2.40 30.08 6.25
CA ALA A 179 2.15 29.45 4.95
C ALA A 179 0.64 29.32 4.66
N ALA A 180 0.27 29.37 3.38
CA ALA A 180 -1.10 29.08 2.96
C ALA A 180 -1.37 27.57 3.10
N LEU A 181 -2.12 27.16 4.12
CA LEU A 181 -2.43 25.77 4.43
C LEU A 181 -3.87 25.42 4.05
N ASP A 182 -4.10 24.15 3.61
CA ASP A 182 -5.44 23.57 3.51
C ASP A 182 -5.68 22.72 4.77
N TYR A 183 -6.45 23.25 5.71
CA TYR A 183 -6.79 22.58 6.98
C TYR A 183 -7.60 21.28 6.80
N TRP A 184 -8.24 21.10 5.64
CA TRP A 184 -9.01 19.90 5.32
C TRP A 184 -8.22 18.84 4.56
N ALA A 185 -6.97 19.10 4.17
CA ALA A 185 -6.18 18.19 3.32
C ALA A 185 -6.07 16.79 3.92
N PHE A 186 -5.76 16.65 5.21
CA PHE A 186 -5.62 15.37 5.88
C PHE A 186 -6.95 14.60 5.97
N PHE A 187 -8.05 15.29 6.22
CA PHE A 187 -9.38 14.68 6.28
C PHE A 187 -9.87 14.24 4.88
N LYS A 188 -9.60 15.05 3.86
CA LYS A 188 -9.84 14.68 2.45
C LYS A 188 -9.04 13.44 2.07
N ALA A 189 -7.76 13.37 2.44
CA ALA A 189 -6.90 12.23 2.20
C ALA A 189 -7.36 10.99 2.98
N ALA A 190 -7.76 11.13 4.24
CA ALA A 190 -8.35 10.04 5.02
C ALA A 190 -9.63 9.50 4.38
N GLY A 191 -10.56 10.37 3.96
CA GLY A 191 -11.83 9.97 3.35
C GLY A 191 -11.67 9.40 1.94
N PHE A 192 -10.85 10.03 1.11
CA PHE A 192 -10.69 9.64 -0.29
C PHE A 192 -9.75 8.44 -0.47
N TRP A 193 -8.64 8.40 0.26
CA TRP A 193 -7.58 7.41 0.04
C TRP A 193 -7.63 6.25 1.03
N VAL A 194 -7.73 6.54 2.34
CA VAL A 194 -7.65 5.51 3.38
C VAL A 194 -8.97 4.78 3.60
N LEU A 195 -10.09 5.50 3.58
CA LEU A 195 -11.41 4.93 3.87
C LEU A 195 -11.79 3.77 2.94
N PRO A 196 -11.58 3.78 1.61
CA PRO A 196 -11.88 2.63 0.76
C PRO A 196 -11.10 1.36 1.16
N THR A 197 -9.84 1.50 1.57
CA THR A 197 -9.04 0.39 2.09
C THR A 197 -9.61 -0.12 3.41
N LEU A 198 -10.02 0.77 4.31
CA LEU A 198 -10.69 0.43 5.57
C LEU A 198 -11.99 -0.34 5.33
N LEU A 199 -12.81 0.15 4.42
CA LEU A 199 -14.09 -0.48 4.07
C LEU A 199 -13.88 -1.92 3.57
N VAL A 200 -13.02 -2.12 2.58
CA VAL A 200 -12.82 -3.47 2.03
C VAL A 200 -12.16 -4.41 3.03
N SER A 201 -11.16 -3.97 3.80
CA SER A 201 -10.50 -4.81 4.80
C SER A 201 -11.44 -5.22 5.93
N THR A 202 -12.34 -4.32 6.35
CA THR A 202 -13.41 -4.63 7.30
C THR A 202 -14.40 -5.65 6.72
N ALA A 203 -14.81 -5.47 5.45
CA ALA A 203 -15.73 -6.39 4.77
C ALA A 203 -15.10 -7.79 4.59
N VAL A 204 -13.80 -7.88 4.26
CA VAL A 204 -13.06 -9.14 4.21
C VAL A 204 -13.08 -9.86 5.55
N GLY A 205 -12.94 -9.14 6.66
CA GLY A 205 -13.03 -9.71 8.00
C GLY A 205 -14.36 -10.40 8.25
N PHE A 206 -15.50 -9.73 7.96
CA PHE A 206 -16.85 -10.30 8.10
C PHE A 206 -17.11 -11.45 7.12
N LEU A 207 -16.70 -11.30 5.85
CA LEU A 207 -16.87 -12.34 4.85
C LEU A 207 -16.06 -13.60 5.21
N SER A 208 -14.84 -13.43 5.66
CA SER A 208 -13.98 -14.53 6.08
C SER A 208 -14.55 -15.28 7.28
N ASP A 209 -15.13 -14.56 8.25
CA ASP A 209 -15.79 -15.18 9.38
C ASP A 209 -17.03 -15.99 8.97
N ALA A 210 -17.82 -15.48 8.02
CA ALA A 210 -18.98 -16.19 7.48
C ALA A 210 -18.58 -17.44 6.68
N LEU A 211 -17.46 -17.39 5.94
CA LEU A 211 -16.99 -18.50 5.11
C LEU A 211 -16.28 -19.60 5.94
N PHE A 212 -15.29 -19.22 6.74
CA PHE A 212 -14.34 -20.16 7.32
C PHE A 212 -14.55 -20.37 8.82
N SER A 213 -15.17 -19.43 9.52
CA SER A 213 -15.34 -19.46 10.98
C SER A 213 -14.03 -19.68 11.78
N ASN A 214 -12.89 -19.38 11.19
CA ASN A 214 -11.54 -19.54 11.74
C ASN A 214 -10.61 -18.42 11.28
N PHE A 215 -9.29 -18.56 11.55
CA PHE A 215 -8.28 -17.56 11.20
C PHE A 215 -7.80 -17.61 9.73
N THR A 216 -8.37 -18.44 8.86
CA THR A 216 -7.96 -18.55 7.44
C THR A 216 -8.09 -17.22 6.71
N GLY A 217 -9.12 -16.42 7.02
CA GLY A 217 -9.29 -15.11 6.45
C GLY A 217 -8.15 -14.14 6.75
N PHE A 218 -7.53 -14.26 7.91
CA PHE A 218 -6.34 -13.49 8.25
C PHE A 218 -5.15 -13.86 7.36
N ALA A 219 -4.91 -15.15 7.13
CA ALA A 219 -3.84 -15.61 6.24
C ALA A 219 -4.05 -15.10 4.79
N LEU A 220 -5.29 -15.13 4.29
CA LEU A 220 -5.64 -14.59 2.97
C LEU A 220 -5.38 -13.08 2.90
N GLN A 221 -5.74 -12.32 3.95
CA GLN A 221 -5.50 -10.89 4.00
C GLN A 221 -4.00 -10.54 4.05
N ILE A 222 -3.20 -11.31 4.80
CA ILE A 222 -1.74 -11.16 4.80
C ILE A 222 -1.18 -11.41 3.39
N GLY A 223 -1.62 -12.47 2.72
CA GLY A 223 -1.20 -12.76 1.35
C GLY A 223 -1.53 -11.63 0.39
N TRP A 224 -2.74 -11.10 0.45
CA TRP A 224 -3.15 -9.95 -0.37
C TRP A 224 -2.34 -8.68 -0.04
N TRP A 225 -2.11 -8.42 1.23
CA TRP A 225 -1.27 -7.31 1.69
C TRP A 225 0.16 -7.43 1.17
N LEU A 226 0.80 -8.62 1.30
CA LEU A 226 2.15 -8.86 0.81
C LEU A 226 2.25 -8.63 -0.70
N ILE A 227 1.32 -9.19 -1.48
CA ILE A 227 1.28 -9.01 -2.93
C ILE A 227 1.17 -7.53 -3.28
N THR A 228 0.25 -6.81 -2.64
CA THR A 228 0.05 -5.37 -2.88
C THR A 228 1.28 -4.56 -2.50
N MET A 229 1.91 -4.88 -1.37
CA MET A 229 3.14 -4.21 -0.91
C MET A 229 4.31 -4.47 -1.85
N MET A 230 4.51 -5.73 -2.28
CA MET A 230 5.58 -6.09 -3.22
C MET A 230 5.44 -5.35 -4.56
N ILE A 231 4.23 -5.33 -5.13
CA ILE A 231 3.96 -4.61 -6.38
C ILE A 231 4.15 -3.09 -6.18
N GLY A 232 3.65 -2.53 -5.09
CA GLY A 232 3.76 -1.10 -4.79
C GLY A 232 5.19 -0.63 -4.53
N ALA A 233 6.02 -1.47 -3.90
CA ALA A 233 7.41 -1.17 -3.61
C ALA A 233 8.32 -1.17 -4.85
N HIS A 234 7.92 -1.87 -5.92
CA HIS A 234 8.72 -1.95 -7.14
C HIS A 234 8.75 -0.67 -7.98
N GLN A 235 7.95 0.34 -7.66
CA GLN A 235 7.91 1.60 -8.42
C GLN A 235 8.22 2.78 -7.51
N VAL A 236 9.37 3.40 -7.73
CA VAL A 236 9.84 4.57 -6.95
C VAL A 236 8.91 5.78 -7.18
N ILE A 237 8.33 5.90 -8.37
CA ILE A 237 7.51 7.05 -8.77
C ILE A 237 6.09 6.99 -8.18
N GLY A 238 5.66 5.82 -7.71
CA GLY A 238 4.30 5.56 -7.27
C GLY A 238 3.54 4.60 -8.19
N ASN A 239 2.45 4.04 -7.68
CA ASN A 239 1.61 3.11 -8.42
C ASN A 239 0.15 3.21 -7.92
N TYR A 240 -0.75 3.67 -8.78
CA TYR A 240 -2.18 3.83 -8.50
C TYR A 240 -3.05 2.78 -9.21
N GLY A 241 -2.44 1.73 -9.80
CA GLY A 241 -3.15 0.63 -10.44
C GLY A 241 -4.11 -0.10 -9.48
N TRP A 242 -4.57 -1.29 -9.86
CA TRP A 242 -5.49 -2.10 -9.05
C TRP A 242 -4.82 -2.71 -7.80
N LEU A 243 -4.31 -1.84 -6.94
CA LEU A 243 -3.70 -2.20 -5.66
C LEU A 243 -4.62 -1.80 -4.51
N LEU A 244 -4.76 -2.70 -3.52
CA LEU A 244 -5.50 -2.41 -2.30
C LEU A 244 -4.86 -1.23 -1.53
N ILE A 245 -3.54 -1.12 -1.65
CA ILE A 245 -2.73 -0.01 -1.13
C ILE A 245 -2.09 0.70 -2.33
N PRO A 246 -2.71 1.73 -2.92
CA PRO A 246 -2.01 2.54 -3.92
C PRO A 246 -0.87 3.28 -3.27
N ARG A 247 0.30 3.29 -3.93
CA ARG A 247 1.54 3.82 -3.38
C ARG A 247 1.94 5.10 -4.10
N HIS A 248 2.27 6.14 -3.34
CA HIS A 248 2.89 7.35 -3.85
C HIS A 248 4.40 7.38 -3.62
N ASN A 249 4.86 6.71 -2.57
CA ASN A 249 6.27 6.48 -2.19
C ASN A 249 7.13 7.75 -2.03
N SER A 250 6.58 8.94 -2.12
CA SER A 250 7.34 10.18 -2.10
C SER A 250 6.56 11.32 -1.44
N LEU A 251 7.27 12.22 -0.79
CA LEU A 251 6.71 13.51 -0.36
C LEU A 251 6.54 14.46 -1.55
N HIS A 252 7.42 14.33 -2.55
CA HIS A 252 7.42 15.09 -3.79
C HIS A 252 6.56 14.42 -4.87
N ASN A 253 6.89 14.64 -6.13
CA ASN A 253 6.25 14.01 -7.28
C ASN A 253 4.76 14.38 -7.44
N VAL A 254 4.47 15.64 -7.18
CA VAL A 254 3.12 16.22 -7.26
C VAL A 254 2.56 16.12 -8.67
N SER A 255 3.41 16.28 -9.68
CA SER A 255 3.05 16.15 -11.09
C SER A 255 2.48 14.76 -11.42
N PHE A 256 3.08 13.70 -10.89
CA PHE A 256 2.60 12.32 -11.05
C PHE A 256 1.22 12.16 -10.42
N PHE A 257 1.01 12.67 -9.21
CA PHE A 257 -0.28 12.60 -8.53
C PHE A 257 -1.40 13.21 -9.38
N TYR A 258 -1.18 14.42 -9.92
CA TYR A 258 -2.20 15.08 -10.73
C TYR A 258 -2.39 14.43 -12.10
N ALA A 259 -1.34 13.91 -12.71
CA ALA A 259 -1.41 13.18 -13.99
C ALA A 259 -2.21 11.86 -13.87
N HIS A 260 -2.10 11.17 -12.74
CA HIS A 260 -2.71 9.85 -12.52
C HIS A 260 -3.86 9.88 -11.50
N TYR A 261 -4.41 11.07 -11.22
CA TYR A 261 -5.50 11.21 -10.23
C TYR A 261 -6.75 10.42 -10.61
N SER A 262 -7.08 10.34 -11.91
CA SER A 262 -8.20 9.54 -12.41
C SER A 262 -8.02 8.04 -12.14
N GLU A 263 -6.82 7.51 -12.29
CA GLU A 263 -6.51 6.11 -11.98
C GLU A 263 -6.70 5.83 -10.50
N LEU A 264 -6.23 6.74 -9.64
CA LEU A 264 -6.44 6.64 -8.21
C LEU A 264 -7.94 6.70 -7.85
N ALA A 265 -8.69 7.60 -8.48
CA ALA A 265 -10.14 7.74 -8.23
C ALA A 265 -10.90 6.47 -8.63
N ILE A 266 -10.60 5.90 -9.80
CA ILE A 266 -11.18 4.63 -10.28
C ILE A 266 -10.82 3.49 -9.32
N ASN A 267 -9.57 3.41 -8.90
CA ASN A 267 -9.13 2.42 -7.92
C ASN A 267 -9.95 2.55 -6.62
N ARG A 268 -10.06 3.75 -6.05
CA ARG A 268 -10.78 3.98 -4.78
C ARG A 268 -12.28 3.65 -4.89
N LEU A 269 -12.90 4.03 -5.99
CA LEU A 269 -14.29 3.66 -6.29
C LEU A 269 -14.45 2.13 -6.40
N GLY A 270 -13.56 1.48 -7.14
CA GLY A 270 -13.57 0.02 -7.32
C GLY A 270 -13.48 -0.73 -6.00
N TYR A 271 -12.56 -0.33 -5.10
CA TYR A 271 -12.45 -0.95 -3.78
C TYR A 271 -13.65 -0.65 -2.87
N THR A 272 -14.26 0.53 -2.99
CA THR A 272 -15.51 0.83 -2.28
C THR A 272 -16.65 -0.08 -2.75
N LEU A 273 -16.79 -0.26 -4.06
CA LEU A 273 -17.78 -1.18 -4.64
C LEU A 273 -17.50 -2.63 -4.24
N LEU A 274 -16.23 -3.05 -4.23
CA LEU A 274 -15.84 -4.39 -3.78
C LEU A 274 -16.22 -4.63 -2.31
N ALA A 275 -16.08 -3.62 -1.44
CA ALA A 275 -16.54 -3.72 -0.05
C ALA A 275 -18.06 -3.96 0.03
N ILE A 276 -18.85 -3.29 -0.80
CA ILE A 276 -20.30 -3.48 -0.88
C ILE A 276 -20.64 -4.90 -1.35
N VAL A 277 -19.93 -5.40 -2.37
CA VAL A 277 -20.10 -6.78 -2.88
C VAL A 277 -19.78 -7.79 -1.78
N PHE A 278 -18.67 -7.64 -1.07
CA PHE A 278 -18.29 -8.54 0.03
C PHE A 278 -19.29 -8.50 1.19
N LEU A 279 -19.83 -7.33 1.50
CA LEU A 279 -20.89 -7.20 2.50
C LEU A 279 -22.18 -7.90 2.06
N GLY A 280 -22.56 -7.77 0.79
CA GLY A 280 -23.70 -8.48 0.19
C GLY A 280 -23.54 -10.00 0.25
N LEU A 281 -22.36 -10.50 -0.12
CA LEU A 281 -22.05 -11.94 -0.01
C LEU A 281 -22.09 -12.41 1.44
N THR A 282 -21.59 -11.62 2.38
CA THR A 282 -21.68 -11.92 3.81
C THR A 282 -23.13 -12.03 4.27
N MET A 283 -24.02 -11.13 3.82
CA MET A 283 -25.44 -11.17 4.13
C MET A 283 -26.10 -12.48 3.62
N VAL A 284 -25.81 -12.86 2.38
CA VAL A 284 -26.33 -14.10 1.78
C VAL A 284 -25.86 -15.32 2.58
N LEU A 285 -24.56 -15.41 2.86
CA LEU A 285 -24.00 -16.53 3.63
C LEU A 285 -24.62 -16.62 5.04
N MET A 286 -24.77 -15.51 5.73
CA MET A 286 -25.37 -15.48 7.07
C MET A 286 -26.85 -15.86 7.04
N ASN A 287 -27.62 -15.49 6.01
CA ASN A 287 -29.00 -15.94 5.83
C ASN A 287 -29.05 -17.45 5.60
N LEU A 288 -28.19 -18.00 4.72
CA LEU A 288 -28.11 -19.44 4.49
C LEU A 288 -27.71 -20.22 5.76
N GLN A 289 -26.82 -19.65 6.58
CA GLN A 289 -26.47 -20.21 7.89
C GLN A 289 -27.68 -20.21 8.84
N ARG A 290 -28.45 -19.11 8.87
CA ARG A 290 -29.68 -19.01 9.70
C ARG A 290 -30.74 -19.99 9.29
N GLU A 291 -30.88 -20.29 7.98
CA GLU A 291 -31.80 -21.29 7.42
C GLU A 291 -31.26 -22.74 7.56
N GLY A 292 -30.09 -22.95 8.12
CA GLY A 292 -29.46 -24.27 8.24
C GLY A 292 -28.97 -24.88 6.92
N LYS A 293 -29.03 -24.12 5.81
CA LYS A 293 -28.58 -24.56 4.47
C LYS A 293 -27.07 -24.51 4.26
N TYR A 294 -26.36 -23.77 5.08
CA TYR A 294 -24.89 -23.62 5.01
C TYR A 294 -24.27 -23.64 6.41
N ARG A 295 -23.21 -24.43 6.60
CA ARG A 295 -22.52 -24.58 7.91
C ARG A 295 -21.11 -23.96 7.95
N GLY A 296 -20.63 -23.33 6.87
CA GLY A 296 -19.25 -22.84 6.74
C GLY A 296 -18.26 -23.98 6.47
N PHE A 297 -17.07 -23.60 5.99
CA PHE A 297 -15.96 -24.55 5.82
C PHE A 297 -15.30 -24.79 7.18
N HIS A 298 -15.67 -25.88 7.87
CA HIS A 298 -14.96 -26.34 9.06
C HIS A 298 -13.83 -27.28 8.63
N LEU A 299 -12.59 -26.85 8.77
CA LEU A 299 -11.47 -27.79 8.84
C LEU A 299 -11.70 -28.63 10.11
N ARG A 300 -12.20 -29.84 9.95
CA ARG A 300 -12.31 -30.81 11.07
C ARG A 300 -10.91 -30.99 11.64
N PRO A 301 -10.67 -30.75 12.94
CA PRO A 301 -9.44 -31.25 13.54
C PRO A 301 -9.42 -32.75 13.33
N ALA A 302 -8.31 -33.29 12.82
CA ALA A 302 -8.10 -34.72 12.77
C ALA A 302 -8.36 -35.25 14.17
N ARG A 303 -9.31 -36.18 14.33
CA ARG A 303 -9.54 -36.90 15.58
C ARG A 303 -8.23 -37.64 15.90
N ARG A 304 -7.57 -37.21 16.95
CA ARG A 304 -6.59 -38.06 17.65
C ARG A 304 -7.31 -39.03 18.53
#